data_171a06e2b70d4c50a541ede65dc8744c
#
_entry.id   171a06e2b70d4c50a541ede65dc8744c
#
_cell.length_a   1.000
_cell.length_b   1.000
_cell.length_c   1.000
_cell.angle_alpha   90.00
_cell.angle_beta   90.00
_cell.angle_gamma   90.00
#
_symmetry.space_group_name_H-M   'P 1'
#
loop_
_entity.id
_entity.type
_entity.pdbx_description
1 polymer ?
#
loop_
_entity_poly.entity_id
_entity_poly.type
_entity_poly.pdbx_seq_one_letter_code
_entity_poly.pdbx_strand_id
1 'polypeptide(L)'
;RIMEPGEKQSVRLKTTLKELEIYDEDSGSYVVKKGIYLFLAGNSSRNTQPAGKVIIDEDLLTRKADAILPLPGKLEEYHHKNCINSEDFYPELPEIKAGRCFLAPKETDAACEKQAVITYTTDPDYQGMLPYEKTEFVSPKKVVWQDVLEGKASFEELAAQMTDEELAALNCGTGWGVSDENNPVIGENSESVPGAAGETTHILTEKYGIPSVVLVDGPGGVRVRQEYEAFNLLTGKKEKRNHYCTAWPSGTLLAQSFDPKILELAGKAIAKEMKEVGAHILLAPGMNIHRDPLCGRNFEYYSEDPLVSGIMAAAFASGIQNSGFGVGACIKHFAANNQETNRSCVDEWIGQRTLREIYLRGFEIAVRDSQPLAIMTSYNLINGIPTADSYDLCTALARGEWKFNGLIMTDWNGGSSSASKSMYAGNDLIMPGGNTKVREILLAVKQMEPVFDDKGQILFSKVYEQLPFYEEYWNSFHLKADGKERCTAVLGEGHRASVEGERILVDNAPV
;
A
#
# COMPACT_ATOMS: atom_id res chain seq x y z
N ARG A 1 -25.57 3.18 20.42
CA ARG A 1 -26.79 3.74 21.00
C ARG A 1 -26.47 4.32 22.36
N ILE A 2 -26.97 5.52 22.67
CA ILE A 2 -26.94 6.08 24.02
C ILE A 2 -27.91 5.27 24.87
N MET A 3 -27.49 4.83 26.06
CA MET A 3 -28.30 4.11 27.03
C MET A 3 -28.61 5.02 28.23
N GLU A 4 -29.81 4.94 28.72
CA GLU A 4 -30.21 5.65 29.94
C GLU A 4 -29.63 4.96 31.20
N PRO A 5 -29.38 5.72 32.27
CA PRO A 5 -28.91 5.14 33.53
C PRO A 5 -29.83 3.99 34.02
N GLY A 6 -29.24 2.80 34.21
CA GLY A 6 -29.99 1.61 34.62
C GLY A 6 -30.60 0.80 33.47
N GLU A 7 -30.55 1.24 32.26
CA GLU A 7 -30.97 0.49 31.06
C GLU A 7 -30.10 -0.75 30.88
N LYS A 8 -30.72 -1.89 30.54
CA LYS A 8 -30.03 -3.14 30.21
C LYS A 8 -30.29 -3.47 28.75
N GLN A 9 -29.22 -3.84 28.04
CA GLN A 9 -29.31 -4.27 26.67
C GLN A 9 -28.67 -5.65 26.48
N SER A 10 -29.34 -6.52 25.73
CA SER A 10 -28.78 -7.80 25.29
C SER A 10 -28.01 -7.58 23.97
N VAL A 11 -26.75 -8.00 23.91
CA VAL A 11 -25.93 -7.98 22.72
C VAL A 11 -25.72 -9.42 22.26
N ARG A 12 -25.94 -9.67 20.97
CA ARG A 12 -25.60 -10.95 20.33
C ARG A 12 -24.35 -10.78 19.52
N LEU A 13 -23.30 -11.46 19.94
CA LEU A 13 -22.04 -11.56 19.18
C LEU A 13 -22.06 -12.82 18.33
N LYS A 14 -21.58 -12.73 17.10
CA LYS A 14 -21.42 -13.87 16.20
C LYS A 14 -19.95 -13.94 15.79
N THR A 15 -19.40 -15.13 15.79
CA THR A 15 -18.09 -15.43 15.25
C THR A 15 -18.16 -16.71 14.44
N THR A 16 -17.15 -16.98 13.64
CA THR A 16 -17.02 -18.21 12.87
C THR A 16 -15.75 -18.93 13.27
N LEU A 17 -15.64 -20.22 13.00
CA LEU A 17 -14.41 -20.96 13.24
C LEU A 17 -13.24 -20.44 12.40
N LYS A 18 -13.53 -19.80 11.29
CA LYS A 18 -12.50 -19.14 10.46
C LYS A 18 -11.75 -18.04 11.22
N GLU A 19 -12.38 -17.37 12.17
CA GLU A 19 -11.72 -16.38 13.02
C GLU A 19 -10.71 -16.99 14.02
N LEU A 20 -10.70 -18.32 14.15
CA LEU A 20 -9.77 -19.07 14.99
C LEU A 20 -8.59 -19.65 14.17
N GLU A 21 -8.58 -19.46 12.86
CA GLU A 21 -7.50 -19.95 12.01
C GLU A 21 -6.17 -19.24 12.32
N ILE A 22 -5.10 -20.01 12.28
CA ILE A 22 -3.73 -19.52 12.35
C ILE A 22 -2.98 -19.95 11.08
N TYR A 23 -1.97 -19.19 10.70
CA TYR A 23 -1.09 -19.59 9.63
C TYR A 23 -0.07 -20.59 10.14
N ASP A 24 -0.06 -21.79 9.55
CA ASP A 24 0.84 -22.87 9.87
C ASP A 24 1.97 -22.92 8.82
N GLU A 25 3.16 -22.51 9.25
CA GLU A 25 4.32 -22.35 8.37
C GLU A 25 4.79 -23.67 7.76
N ASP A 26 4.64 -24.78 8.51
CA ASP A 26 5.05 -26.11 8.05
C ASP A 26 4.20 -26.63 6.88
N SER A 27 2.90 -26.35 6.91
CA SER A 27 1.97 -26.78 5.86
C SER A 27 1.70 -25.72 4.79
N GLY A 28 2.18 -24.49 4.96
CA GLY A 28 1.88 -23.37 4.07
C GLY A 28 0.37 -23.13 3.98
N SER A 29 -0.32 -23.15 5.11
CA SER A 29 -1.78 -23.15 5.12
C SER A 29 -2.34 -22.44 6.34
N TYR A 30 -3.58 -21.94 6.24
CA TYR A 30 -4.35 -21.55 7.41
C TYR A 30 -5.07 -22.77 7.98
N VAL A 31 -4.97 -22.96 9.28
CA VAL A 31 -5.55 -24.11 9.99
C VAL A 31 -6.19 -23.68 11.30
N VAL A 32 -7.31 -24.30 11.64
CA VAL A 32 -7.80 -24.30 13.01
C VAL A 32 -7.23 -25.52 13.69
N LYS A 33 -6.31 -25.31 14.63
CA LYS A 33 -5.59 -26.41 15.27
C LYS A 33 -6.54 -27.20 16.20
N LYS A 34 -6.28 -28.49 16.34
CA LYS A 34 -6.86 -29.33 17.37
C LYS A 34 -6.65 -28.72 18.75
N GLY A 35 -7.68 -28.68 19.57
CA GLY A 35 -7.58 -28.16 20.93
C GLY A 35 -8.90 -27.63 21.49
N ILE A 36 -8.80 -27.01 22.66
CA ILE A 36 -9.92 -26.38 23.35
C ILE A 36 -9.80 -24.85 23.20
N TYR A 37 -10.80 -24.23 22.62
CA TYR A 37 -10.90 -22.79 22.44
C TYR A 37 -11.87 -22.20 23.45
N LEU A 38 -11.39 -21.28 24.30
CA LEU A 38 -12.21 -20.62 25.30
C LEU A 38 -12.75 -19.29 24.75
N PHE A 39 -14.05 -19.09 24.89
CA PHE A 39 -14.68 -17.81 24.62
C PHE A 39 -14.75 -17.00 25.92
N LEU A 40 -14.08 -15.87 25.91
CA LEU A 40 -14.06 -14.95 27.03
C LEU A 40 -14.96 -13.75 26.73
N ALA A 41 -15.85 -13.41 27.65
CA ALA A 41 -16.71 -12.24 27.54
C ALA A 41 -16.36 -11.23 28.62
N GLY A 42 -16.33 -9.95 28.28
CA GLY A 42 -15.99 -8.91 29.24
C GLY A 42 -16.19 -7.50 28.68
N ASN A 43 -15.89 -6.52 29.50
CA ASN A 43 -15.94 -5.10 29.12
C ASN A 43 -14.63 -4.55 28.59
N SER A 44 -13.56 -5.34 28.61
CA SER A 44 -12.26 -5.07 28.00
C SER A 44 -11.50 -6.38 27.81
N SER A 45 -10.42 -6.36 27.02
CA SER A 45 -9.53 -7.52 26.82
C SER A 45 -8.85 -8.01 28.11
N ARG A 46 -8.79 -7.18 29.15
CA ARG A 46 -8.19 -7.51 30.46
C ARG A 46 -9.19 -7.85 31.55
N ASN A 47 -10.45 -7.54 31.35
CA ASN A 47 -11.52 -7.81 32.31
C ASN A 47 -12.57 -8.70 31.66
N THR A 48 -12.20 -9.97 31.48
CA THR A 48 -13.01 -11.00 30.84
C THR A 48 -13.32 -12.14 31.80
N GLN A 49 -14.41 -12.85 31.52
CA GLN A 49 -14.78 -14.11 32.18
C GLN A 49 -15.09 -15.17 31.12
N PRO A 50 -14.78 -16.45 31.42
CA PRO A 50 -15.11 -17.55 30.52
C PRO A 50 -16.61 -17.67 30.31
N ALA A 51 -17.04 -17.70 29.06
CA ALA A 51 -18.44 -17.78 28.67
C ALA A 51 -18.82 -19.11 28.00
N GLY A 52 -17.82 -19.80 27.43
CA GLY A 52 -18.01 -21.09 26.78
C GLY A 52 -16.71 -21.63 26.18
N LYS A 53 -16.77 -22.88 25.72
CA LYS A 53 -15.64 -23.52 25.03
C LYS A 53 -16.09 -24.23 23.75
N VAL A 54 -15.20 -24.31 22.78
CA VAL A 54 -15.34 -25.17 21.59
C VAL A 54 -14.19 -26.16 21.58
N ILE A 55 -14.47 -27.43 21.32
CA ILE A 55 -13.50 -28.49 21.22
C ILE A 55 -13.33 -28.83 19.74
N ILE A 56 -12.12 -28.81 19.27
CA ILE A 56 -11.72 -29.21 17.91
C ILE A 56 -10.90 -30.51 18.04
N ASP A 57 -11.43 -31.59 17.52
CA ASP A 57 -10.86 -32.93 17.72
C ASP A 57 -9.67 -33.23 16.77
N GLU A 58 -9.61 -32.53 15.62
CA GLU A 58 -8.55 -32.69 14.61
C GLU A 58 -8.20 -31.35 13.97
N ASP A 59 -7.00 -31.21 13.43
CA ASP A 59 -6.60 -29.99 12.70
C ASP A 59 -7.49 -29.82 11.46
N LEU A 60 -8.04 -28.61 11.30
CA LEU A 60 -8.94 -28.28 10.20
C LEU A 60 -8.26 -27.31 9.25
N LEU A 61 -7.88 -27.80 8.08
CA LEU A 61 -7.34 -26.96 7.02
C LEU A 61 -8.45 -26.08 6.46
N THR A 62 -8.28 -24.75 6.52
CA THR A 62 -9.27 -23.80 6.05
C THR A 62 -8.94 -23.28 4.65
N ARG A 63 -7.67 -22.99 4.37
CA ARG A 63 -7.18 -22.55 3.06
C ARG A 63 -5.68 -22.77 2.92
N LYS A 64 -5.22 -22.97 1.68
CA LYS A 64 -3.79 -22.96 1.35
C LYS A 64 -3.35 -21.52 1.06
N ALA A 65 -2.13 -21.21 1.47
CA ALA A 65 -1.50 -19.93 1.21
C ALA A 65 0.01 -20.13 1.24
N ASP A 66 0.66 -19.90 0.12
CA ASP A 66 2.10 -20.12 0.00
C ASP A 66 2.89 -19.15 0.89
N ALA A 67 4.10 -19.56 1.29
CA ALA A 67 5.02 -18.68 1.98
C ALA A 67 5.42 -17.52 1.06
N ILE A 68 5.46 -16.31 1.61
CA ILE A 68 5.84 -15.08 0.91
C ILE A 68 6.98 -14.41 1.65
N LEU A 69 7.88 -13.73 0.95
CA LEU A 69 8.97 -12.97 1.55
C LEU A 69 9.74 -13.80 2.60
N PRO A 70 10.43 -14.87 2.23
CA PRO A 70 11.12 -15.74 3.18
C PRO A 70 12.16 -14.96 3.99
N LEU A 71 12.31 -15.33 5.27
CA LEU A 71 13.30 -14.70 6.14
C LEU A 71 14.72 -14.93 5.60
N PRO A 72 15.57 -13.89 5.54
CA PRO A 72 16.96 -14.04 5.11
C PRO A 72 17.84 -14.72 6.16
N GLY A 73 17.34 -14.94 7.37
CA GLY A 73 18.06 -15.54 8.49
C GLY A 73 17.13 -16.03 9.59
N LYS A 74 17.72 -16.44 10.71
CA LYS A 74 16.96 -16.89 11.88
C LYS A 74 16.56 -15.68 12.72
N LEU A 75 15.28 -15.63 13.13
CA LEU A 75 14.79 -14.75 14.18
C LEU A 75 14.83 -15.48 15.51
N GLU A 76 15.23 -14.76 16.57
CA GLU A 76 14.99 -15.20 17.95
C GLU A 76 13.54 -14.86 18.29
N GLU A 77 12.71 -15.89 18.43
CA GLU A 77 11.34 -15.72 18.83
C GLU A 77 11.20 -15.51 20.33
N TYR A 78 10.41 -14.54 20.72
CA TYR A 78 10.06 -14.33 22.13
C TYR A 78 8.95 -15.31 22.52
N HIS A 79 9.30 -16.29 23.34
CA HIS A 79 8.32 -17.21 23.91
C HIS A 79 7.87 -16.72 25.29
N HIS A 80 6.58 -16.44 25.42
CA HIS A 80 6.00 -16.08 26.70
C HIS A 80 6.05 -17.28 27.66
N LYS A 81 6.78 -17.14 28.78
CA LYS A 81 7.03 -18.24 29.72
C LYS A 81 5.82 -18.65 30.57
N ASN A 82 4.75 -17.88 30.55
CA ASN A 82 3.56 -18.07 31.39
C ASN A 82 2.31 -18.38 30.54
N CYS A 83 2.37 -19.39 29.68
CA CYS A 83 1.15 -19.95 29.12
C CYS A 83 0.36 -20.62 30.25
N ILE A 84 -0.78 -20.06 30.60
CA ILE A 84 -1.72 -20.71 31.51
C ILE A 84 -2.27 -21.94 30.79
N ASN A 85 -2.08 -23.12 31.36
CA ASN A 85 -2.68 -24.33 30.85
C ASN A 85 -4.19 -24.26 31.15
N SER A 86 -5.00 -23.92 30.14
CA SER A 86 -6.41 -23.62 30.30
C SER A 86 -7.27 -24.84 30.64
N GLU A 87 -6.75 -26.04 30.47
CA GLU A 87 -7.48 -27.29 30.77
C GLU A 87 -7.81 -27.42 32.26
N ASP A 88 -6.98 -26.87 33.14
CA ASP A 88 -7.12 -26.97 34.59
C ASP A 88 -8.11 -25.96 35.20
N PHE A 89 -8.53 -24.98 34.45
CA PHE A 89 -9.27 -23.84 35.02
C PHE A 89 -10.78 -23.83 34.78
N TYR A 90 -11.30 -24.57 33.77
CA TYR A 90 -12.69 -24.42 33.36
C TYR A 90 -13.42 -25.73 33.00
N PRO A 91 -13.42 -26.73 33.87
CA PRO A 91 -14.07 -28.01 33.60
C PRO A 91 -15.59 -27.92 33.39
N GLU A 92 -16.25 -26.93 34.00
CA GLU A 92 -17.73 -26.80 34.02
C GLU A 92 -18.27 -25.86 32.93
N LEU A 93 -17.46 -25.33 32.04
CA LEU A 93 -17.96 -24.43 31.01
C LEU A 93 -18.83 -25.16 29.99
N PRO A 94 -19.95 -24.54 29.55
CA PRO A 94 -20.80 -25.11 28.52
C PRO A 94 -20.02 -25.35 27.23
N GLU A 95 -20.10 -26.58 26.74
CA GLU A 95 -19.48 -26.94 25.45
C GLU A 95 -20.37 -26.52 24.28
N ILE A 96 -19.81 -25.76 23.36
CA ILE A 96 -20.44 -25.37 22.11
C ILE A 96 -19.95 -26.35 21.05
N LYS A 97 -20.80 -27.23 20.56
CA LYS A 97 -20.43 -28.16 19.47
C LYS A 97 -20.36 -27.38 18.16
N ALA A 98 -19.21 -27.32 17.59
CA ALA A 98 -19.04 -26.83 16.22
C ALA A 98 -19.67 -27.85 15.26
N GLY A 99 -20.74 -27.45 14.56
CA GLY A 99 -21.34 -28.31 13.54
C GLY A 99 -20.42 -28.39 12.31
N ARG A 100 -20.24 -29.59 11.74
CA ARG A 100 -19.43 -29.78 10.50
C ARG A 100 -19.87 -28.90 9.33
N CYS A 101 -21.13 -28.44 9.34
CA CYS A 101 -21.68 -27.58 8.29
C CYS A 101 -21.07 -26.15 8.23
N PHE A 102 -20.28 -25.75 9.24
CA PHE A 102 -19.59 -24.46 9.23
C PHE A 102 -18.24 -24.49 8.51
N LEU A 103 -17.72 -25.69 8.22
CA LEU A 103 -16.41 -25.90 7.61
C LEU A 103 -16.49 -26.44 6.17
N ALA A 104 -17.72 -26.73 5.70
CA ALA A 104 -17.90 -27.00 4.27
C ALA A 104 -17.61 -25.71 3.50
N PRO A 105 -16.71 -25.72 2.51
CA PRO A 105 -16.56 -24.59 1.60
C PRO A 105 -17.94 -24.24 1.07
N LYS A 106 -18.36 -22.98 1.20
CA LYS A 106 -19.54 -22.53 0.49
C LYS A 106 -19.29 -22.75 -1.00
N GLU A 107 -20.32 -23.05 -1.77
CA GLU A 107 -20.22 -23.17 -3.24
C GLU A 107 -19.57 -21.94 -3.93
N THR A 108 -19.51 -20.81 -3.22
CA THR A 108 -18.74 -19.62 -3.62
C THR A 108 -17.23 -19.84 -3.65
N ASP A 109 -16.67 -20.75 -2.83
CA ASP A 109 -15.24 -21.07 -2.88
C ASP A 109 -14.96 -22.08 -4.01
N ALA A 110 -15.91 -22.95 -4.35
CA ALA A 110 -15.82 -23.85 -5.49
C ALA A 110 -15.86 -23.12 -6.84
N ALA A 111 -16.44 -21.92 -6.93
CA ALA A 111 -16.37 -21.07 -8.11
C ALA A 111 -15.01 -20.35 -8.22
N CYS A 112 -14.32 -20.11 -7.11
CA CYS A 112 -12.93 -19.65 -7.08
C CYS A 112 -11.93 -20.75 -7.47
N GLU A 113 -12.20 -22.04 -7.12
CA GLU A 113 -11.33 -23.16 -7.51
C GLU A 113 -11.35 -23.47 -9.01
N LYS A 114 -12.36 -22.99 -9.75
CA LYS A 114 -12.44 -23.18 -11.20
C LYS A 114 -11.76 -22.11 -12.04
N GLN A 115 -11.41 -20.97 -11.50
CA GLN A 115 -10.37 -20.15 -12.07
C GLN A 115 -9.04 -20.83 -11.73
N ALA A 116 -8.31 -21.22 -12.77
CA ALA A 116 -6.97 -21.75 -12.59
C ALA A 116 -6.27 -20.82 -11.58
N VAL A 117 -5.94 -21.38 -10.39
CA VAL A 117 -5.11 -20.68 -9.43
C VAL A 117 -3.81 -20.49 -10.20
N ILE A 118 -3.61 -19.27 -10.71
CA ILE A 118 -2.31 -18.89 -11.21
C ILE A 118 -1.45 -18.96 -9.96
N THR A 119 -0.67 -20.02 -9.85
CA THR A 119 0.30 -20.15 -8.78
C THR A 119 1.37 -19.16 -9.12
N TYR A 120 1.25 -17.95 -8.55
CA TYR A 120 2.32 -16.98 -8.63
C TYR A 120 3.43 -17.49 -7.73
N THR A 121 4.37 -18.20 -8.31
CA THR A 121 5.63 -18.47 -7.67
C THR A 121 6.46 -17.20 -7.74
N THR A 122 7.11 -16.83 -6.65
CA THR A 122 8.25 -15.93 -6.67
C THR A 122 9.15 -16.42 -7.81
N ASP A 123 9.46 -15.53 -8.75
CA ASP A 123 10.49 -15.85 -9.73
C ASP A 123 11.85 -15.61 -9.05
N PRO A 124 12.53 -16.66 -8.52
CA PRO A 124 13.82 -16.51 -7.86
C PRO A 124 14.91 -16.07 -8.84
N ASP A 125 14.68 -16.24 -10.13
CA ASP A 125 15.60 -15.90 -11.20
C ASP A 125 15.32 -14.51 -11.80
N TYR A 126 14.35 -13.73 -11.25
CA TYR A 126 14.11 -12.37 -11.70
C TYR A 126 15.34 -11.49 -11.48
N GLN A 127 16.04 -11.25 -12.58
CA GLN A 127 17.27 -10.46 -12.64
C GLN A 127 17.01 -8.97 -12.96
N GLY A 128 15.79 -8.47 -12.79
CA GLY A 128 15.42 -7.11 -13.16
C GLY A 128 15.00 -6.93 -14.63
N MET A 129 14.94 -8.02 -15.39
CA MET A 129 14.43 -8.00 -16.77
C MET A 129 12.95 -8.38 -16.80
N LEU A 130 12.15 -7.55 -17.46
CA LEU A 130 10.74 -7.83 -17.68
C LEU A 130 10.58 -8.74 -18.89
N PRO A 131 9.77 -9.82 -18.82
CA PRO A 131 9.34 -10.51 -20.02
C PRO A 131 8.48 -9.52 -20.83
N TYR A 132 9.01 -9.06 -21.96
CA TYR A 132 8.31 -8.12 -22.84
C TYR A 132 7.68 -8.87 -23.99
N GLU A 133 6.38 -8.98 -23.97
CA GLU A 133 5.59 -9.38 -25.14
C GLU A 133 4.73 -8.19 -25.58
N LYS A 134 5.18 -7.47 -26.60
CA LYS A 134 4.34 -6.47 -27.23
C LYS A 134 3.24 -7.17 -28.02
N THR A 135 2.01 -6.98 -27.64
CA THR A 135 0.87 -7.41 -28.43
C THR A 135 0.83 -6.58 -29.71
N GLU A 136 1.16 -7.18 -30.86
CA GLU A 136 0.95 -6.53 -32.14
C GLU A 136 -0.55 -6.42 -32.39
N PHE A 137 -1.09 -5.24 -32.15
CA PHE A 137 -2.46 -4.92 -32.49
C PHE A 137 -2.48 -3.98 -33.70
N VAL A 138 -3.07 -4.42 -34.76
CA VAL A 138 -3.25 -3.59 -35.95
C VAL A 138 -4.70 -3.09 -35.98
N SER A 139 -4.94 -1.93 -35.38
CA SER A 139 -6.21 -1.24 -35.62
C SER A 139 -6.12 -0.40 -36.88
N PRO A 140 -7.05 -0.52 -37.83
CA PRO A 140 -7.09 0.32 -39.02
C PRO A 140 -7.51 1.77 -38.71
N LYS A 141 -7.91 2.05 -37.45
CA LYS A 141 -8.40 3.36 -37.00
C LYS A 141 -7.71 3.73 -35.69
N LYS A 142 -7.36 4.99 -35.53
CA LYS A 142 -6.89 5.52 -34.26
C LYS A 142 -7.97 5.36 -33.18
N VAL A 143 -7.64 4.68 -32.09
CA VAL A 143 -8.50 4.49 -30.91
C VAL A 143 -8.19 5.60 -29.89
N VAL A 144 -9.22 6.17 -29.31
CA VAL A 144 -9.12 7.16 -28.22
C VAL A 144 -9.87 6.67 -26.99
N TRP A 145 -9.61 7.29 -25.85
CA TRP A 145 -10.24 6.94 -24.58
C TRP A 145 -11.77 6.89 -24.65
N GLN A 146 -12.37 7.83 -25.39
CA GLN A 146 -13.82 7.85 -25.57
C GLN A 146 -14.36 6.61 -26.27
N ASP A 147 -13.61 6.03 -27.22
CA ASP A 147 -14.03 4.79 -27.90
C ASP A 147 -14.06 3.61 -26.91
N VAL A 148 -13.13 3.57 -25.95
CA VAL A 148 -13.11 2.55 -24.89
C VAL A 148 -14.29 2.72 -23.94
N LEU A 149 -14.58 3.96 -23.51
CA LEU A 149 -15.73 4.25 -22.65
C LEU A 149 -17.06 3.89 -23.28
N GLU A 150 -17.17 4.04 -24.59
CA GLU A 150 -18.37 3.70 -25.38
C GLU A 150 -18.44 2.22 -25.80
N GLY A 151 -17.44 1.41 -25.40
CA GLY A 151 -17.35 -0.02 -25.74
C GLY A 151 -17.10 -0.29 -27.23
N LYS A 152 -16.57 0.69 -27.97
CA LYS A 152 -16.21 0.58 -29.39
C LYS A 152 -14.81 0.03 -29.61
N ALA A 153 -13.97 0.07 -28.57
CA ALA A 153 -12.62 -0.45 -28.57
C ALA A 153 -12.27 -1.01 -27.16
N SER A 154 -11.25 -1.86 -27.08
CA SER A 154 -10.74 -2.38 -25.83
C SER A 154 -9.58 -1.53 -25.27
N PHE A 155 -9.20 -1.77 -24.00
CA PHE A 155 -8.01 -1.16 -23.42
C PHE A 155 -6.73 -1.63 -24.12
N GLU A 156 -6.69 -2.90 -24.52
CA GLU A 156 -5.56 -3.49 -25.24
C GLU A 156 -5.38 -2.81 -26.60
N GLU A 157 -6.48 -2.52 -27.30
CA GLU A 157 -6.47 -1.78 -28.57
C GLU A 157 -5.94 -0.35 -28.41
N LEU A 158 -6.34 0.32 -27.32
CA LEU A 158 -5.83 1.65 -27.00
C LEU A 158 -4.33 1.60 -26.65
N ALA A 159 -3.90 0.65 -25.82
CA ALA A 159 -2.52 0.51 -25.38
C ALA A 159 -1.58 0.07 -26.52
N ALA A 160 -2.02 -0.83 -27.39
CA ALA A 160 -1.21 -1.38 -28.49
C ALA A 160 -0.72 -0.33 -29.51
N GLN A 161 -1.40 0.81 -29.62
CA GLN A 161 -0.98 1.90 -30.51
C GLN A 161 -0.04 2.91 -29.84
N MET A 162 0.22 2.76 -28.53
CA MET A 162 1.14 3.64 -27.80
C MET A 162 2.59 3.20 -28.03
N THR A 163 3.49 4.16 -28.00
CA THR A 163 4.93 3.86 -27.99
C THR A 163 5.37 3.35 -26.63
N ASP A 164 6.55 2.73 -26.56
CA ASP A 164 7.10 2.27 -25.28
C ASP A 164 7.30 3.45 -24.31
N GLU A 165 7.69 4.62 -24.82
CA GLU A 165 7.83 5.87 -24.08
C GLU A 165 6.49 6.34 -23.49
N GLU A 166 5.42 6.24 -24.25
CA GLU A 166 4.06 6.60 -23.83
C GLU A 166 3.55 5.63 -22.76
N LEU A 167 3.78 4.33 -22.93
CA LEU A 167 3.43 3.31 -21.94
C LEU A 167 4.23 3.47 -20.64
N ALA A 168 5.54 3.71 -20.73
CA ALA A 168 6.37 3.98 -19.57
C ALA A 168 5.95 5.26 -18.85
N ALA A 169 5.56 6.30 -19.59
CA ALA A 169 5.04 7.53 -19.01
C ALA A 169 3.68 7.34 -18.34
N LEU A 170 2.82 6.45 -18.84
CA LEU A 170 1.54 6.11 -18.22
C LEU A 170 1.72 5.48 -16.83
N ASN A 171 2.77 4.69 -16.65
CA ASN A 171 3.12 4.12 -15.34
C ASN A 171 3.77 5.11 -14.38
N CYS A 172 4.05 6.34 -14.81
CA CYS A 172 4.71 7.35 -14.00
C CYS A 172 3.78 8.52 -13.73
N GLY A 173 3.60 8.85 -12.45
CA GLY A 173 2.88 10.06 -12.09
C GLY A 173 3.73 11.31 -12.28
N THR A 174 3.10 12.46 -12.17
CA THR A 174 3.75 13.75 -12.04
C THR A 174 3.76 14.15 -10.58
N GLY A 175 4.70 14.98 -10.18
CA GLY A 175 4.62 15.38 -8.80
C GLY A 175 5.93 15.67 -8.08
N TRP A 176 7.01 15.96 -8.80
CA TRP A 176 8.14 16.67 -8.22
C TRP A 176 7.82 18.15 -8.16
N GLY A 177 7.44 18.64 -6.95
CA GLY A 177 7.14 20.04 -6.75
C GLY A 177 8.34 20.93 -7.04
N VAL A 178 8.01 22.05 -7.58
CA VAL A 178 8.89 23.18 -7.43
C VAL A 178 8.73 23.64 -5.98
N SER A 179 9.68 23.27 -5.12
CA SER A 179 9.80 23.89 -3.81
C SER A 179 10.17 25.36 -4.09
N ASP A 180 9.21 26.25 -4.05
CA ASP A 180 9.57 27.64 -3.88
C ASP A 180 10.00 27.84 -2.42
N GLU A 181 10.89 28.81 -2.18
CA GLU A 181 11.46 29.09 -0.85
C GLU A 181 10.37 29.38 0.23
N ASN A 182 9.14 29.59 -0.18
CA ASN A 182 8.02 29.96 0.67
C ASN A 182 7.08 28.79 0.98
N ASN A 183 7.25 27.62 0.34
CA ASN A 183 6.33 26.52 0.50
C ASN A 183 7.02 25.14 0.35
N PRO A 184 7.77 24.71 1.37
CA PRO A 184 8.54 23.47 1.32
C PRO A 184 7.70 22.21 1.57
N VAL A 185 6.43 22.18 1.16
CA VAL A 185 5.58 21.01 1.36
C VAL A 185 5.87 19.96 0.31
N ILE A 186 6.54 18.89 0.73
CA ILE A 186 6.71 17.68 -0.07
C ILE A 186 5.33 17.20 -0.51
N GLY A 187 5.12 17.01 -1.82
CA GLY A 187 3.87 16.50 -2.38
C GLY A 187 2.84 17.57 -2.74
N GLU A 188 3.21 18.80 -3.05
CA GLU A 188 2.35 19.79 -3.70
C GLU A 188 2.60 19.83 -5.20
N ASN A 189 2.01 18.90 -5.97
CA ASN A 189 2.47 18.70 -7.34
C ASN A 189 1.44 18.28 -8.36
N SER A 190 0.24 18.78 -8.21
CA SER A 190 -0.76 18.66 -9.26
C SER A 190 -0.89 19.97 -10.01
N GLU A 191 -0.82 19.93 -11.35
CA GLU A 191 -1.15 21.06 -12.19
C GLU A 191 -2.66 21.33 -12.20
N SER A 192 -3.44 20.25 -12.05
CA SER A 192 -4.91 20.31 -12.09
C SER A 192 -5.52 20.88 -10.81
N VAL A 193 -4.95 20.50 -9.63
CA VAL A 193 -5.45 20.92 -8.32
C VAL A 193 -4.27 21.39 -7.46
N PRO A 194 -4.09 22.72 -7.32
CA PRO A 194 -2.98 23.28 -6.55
C PRO A 194 -2.92 22.74 -5.11
N GLY A 195 -1.78 22.23 -4.70
CA GLY A 195 -1.57 21.64 -3.37
C GLY A 195 -2.01 20.19 -3.21
N ALA A 196 -2.54 19.55 -4.25
CA ALA A 196 -2.73 18.10 -4.25
C ALA A 196 -1.39 17.35 -4.30
N ALA A 197 -1.36 16.12 -3.82
CA ALA A 197 -0.12 15.36 -3.67
C ALA A 197 0.57 15.04 -5.01
N GLY A 198 -0.19 14.84 -6.05
CA GLY A 198 0.28 14.57 -7.41
C GLY A 198 -0.87 14.13 -8.32
N GLU A 199 -0.53 13.72 -9.51
CA GLU A 199 -1.49 13.24 -10.50
C GLU A 199 -0.81 12.32 -11.51
N THR A 200 -1.60 11.59 -12.29
CA THR A 200 -1.09 10.82 -13.43
C THR A 200 -0.67 11.75 -14.58
N THR A 201 0.09 11.24 -15.53
CA THR A 201 0.62 12.06 -16.62
C THR A 201 -0.45 12.73 -17.48
N HIS A 202 -0.17 13.95 -17.94
CA HIS A 202 -1.00 14.69 -18.90
C HIS A 202 -0.64 14.46 -20.37
N ILE A 203 0.53 13.88 -20.65
CA ILE A 203 1.06 13.79 -22.03
C ILE A 203 0.17 12.98 -22.97
N LEU A 204 -0.68 12.10 -22.43
CA LEU A 204 -1.58 11.26 -23.20
C LEU A 204 -2.98 11.88 -23.41
N THR A 205 -3.26 12.99 -22.75
CA THR A 205 -4.58 13.65 -22.81
C THR A 205 -4.86 14.21 -24.19
N GLU A 206 -3.91 14.93 -24.79
CA GLU A 206 -4.12 15.50 -26.14
C GLU A 206 -4.17 14.44 -27.22
N LYS A 207 -3.34 13.41 -27.11
CA LYS A 207 -3.19 12.39 -28.16
C LYS A 207 -4.30 11.35 -28.14
N TYR A 208 -4.69 10.90 -26.95
CA TYR A 208 -5.60 9.76 -26.76
C TYR A 208 -6.84 10.11 -25.93
N GLY A 209 -6.94 11.31 -25.39
CA GLY A 209 -8.06 11.71 -24.51
C GLY A 209 -8.01 11.09 -23.12
N ILE A 210 -6.89 10.48 -22.72
CA ILE A 210 -6.75 9.87 -21.39
C ILE A 210 -6.65 10.98 -20.33
N PRO A 211 -7.59 11.06 -19.38
CA PRO A 211 -7.58 12.11 -18.36
C PRO A 211 -6.49 11.87 -17.32
N SER A 212 -5.96 12.94 -16.76
CA SER A 212 -5.14 12.85 -15.56
C SER A 212 -5.99 12.56 -14.32
N VAL A 213 -5.48 11.74 -13.42
CA VAL A 213 -6.12 11.37 -12.15
C VAL A 213 -5.39 12.05 -11.00
N VAL A 214 -6.08 12.94 -10.29
CA VAL A 214 -5.53 13.74 -9.19
C VAL A 214 -5.55 12.94 -7.89
N LEU A 215 -4.39 12.88 -7.23
CA LEU A 215 -4.15 12.21 -5.96
C LEU A 215 -4.03 13.27 -4.86
N VAL A 216 -4.78 13.11 -3.79
CA VAL A 216 -4.78 14.08 -2.69
C VAL A 216 -4.53 13.39 -1.34
N ASP A 217 -3.64 13.97 -0.54
CA ASP A 217 -3.52 13.58 0.86
C ASP A 217 -4.72 14.13 1.64
N GLY A 218 -5.10 13.53 2.72
CA GLY A 218 -4.57 12.40 3.43
C GLY A 218 -5.52 11.96 4.53
N PRO A 219 -5.03 11.13 5.49
CA PRO A 219 -5.85 10.52 6.55
C PRO A 219 -6.56 11.49 7.49
N GLY A 220 -6.05 12.70 7.67
CA GLY A 220 -6.68 13.76 8.47
C GLY A 220 -7.67 14.65 7.71
N GLY A 221 -7.92 14.39 6.44
CA GLY A 221 -8.77 15.17 5.55
C GLY A 221 -8.08 15.52 4.23
N VAL A 222 -8.84 16.15 3.33
CA VAL A 222 -8.33 16.60 2.03
C VAL A 222 -7.29 17.69 2.24
N ARG A 223 -6.10 17.55 1.64
CA ARG A 223 -5.03 18.56 1.70
C ARG A 223 -4.78 19.13 0.32
N VAL A 224 -5.21 20.38 0.14
CA VAL A 224 -4.95 21.20 -1.05
C VAL A 224 -4.52 22.59 -0.61
N ARG A 225 -4.01 23.40 -1.55
CA ARG A 225 -3.58 24.76 -1.24
C ARG A 225 -4.77 25.63 -0.86
N GLN A 226 -4.70 26.30 0.28
CA GLN A 226 -5.79 27.14 0.78
C GLN A 226 -6.07 28.33 -0.14
N GLU A 227 -5.03 29.01 -0.64
CA GLU A 227 -5.13 30.11 -1.59
C GLU A 227 -4.54 29.68 -2.93
N TYR A 228 -5.30 29.89 -4.01
CA TYR A 228 -4.86 29.60 -5.36
C TYR A 228 -5.46 30.56 -6.37
N GLU A 229 -4.88 30.67 -7.54
CA GLU A 229 -5.42 31.43 -8.67
C GLU A 229 -6.17 30.48 -9.61
N ALA A 230 -7.41 30.83 -9.89
CA ALA A 230 -8.21 30.11 -10.88
C ALA A 230 -8.67 31.06 -11.98
N PHE A 231 -8.72 30.55 -13.22
CA PHE A 231 -9.24 31.30 -14.34
C PHE A 231 -10.78 31.35 -14.25
N ASN A 232 -11.34 32.55 -14.20
CA ASN A 232 -12.78 32.74 -14.23
C ASN A 232 -13.23 32.81 -15.68
N LEU A 233 -13.94 31.80 -16.16
CA LEU A 233 -14.44 31.72 -17.54
C LEU A 233 -15.42 32.84 -17.89
N LEU A 234 -16.11 33.43 -16.91
CA LEU A 234 -17.07 34.52 -17.12
C LEU A 234 -16.39 35.87 -17.28
N THR A 235 -15.33 36.09 -16.50
CA THR A 235 -14.61 37.38 -16.49
C THR A 235 -13.40 37.39 -17.41
N GLY A 236 -12.91 36.20 -17.84
CA GLY A 236 -11.69 36.04 -18.63
C GLY A 236 -10.43 36.42 -17.85
N LYS A 237 -10.46 36.42 -16.54
CA LYS A 237 -9.34 36.85 -15.67
C LYS A 237 -8.99 35.76 -14.67
N LYS A 238 -7.72 35.74 -14.24
CA LYS A 238 -7.31 34.99 -13.06
C LYS A 238 -7.81 35.71 -11.80
N GLU A 239 -8.45 34.96 -10.93
CA GLU A 239 -9.00 35.44 -9.67
C GLU A 239 -8.45 34.59 -8.52
N LYS A 240 -8.09 35.25 -7.41
CA LYS A 240 -7.72 34.54 -6.18
C LYS A 240 -8.95 33.83 -5.61
N ARG A 241 -8.81 32.59 -5.27
CA ARG A 241 -9.80 31.75 -4.61
C ARG A 241 -9.25 31.17 -3.35
N ASN A 242 -10.10 30.91 -2.38
CA ASN A 242 -9.76 30.24 -1.14
C ASN A 242 -10.58 28.97 -1.01
N HIS A 243 -9.94 27.90 -0.58
CA HIS A 243 -10.57 26.64 -0.21
C HIS A 243 -10.13 26.23 1.20
N TYR A 244 -11.08 26.03 2.08
CA TYR A 244 -10.84 25.60 3.46
C TYR A 244 -11.25 24.14 3.59
N CYS A 245 -10.26 23.25 3.69
CA CYS A 245 -10.50 21.84 3.91
C CYS A 245 -10.87 21.56 5.36
N THR A 246 -11.73 20.57 5.57
CA THR A 246 -12.14 20.13 6.89
C THR A 246 -11.02 19.37 7.59
N ALA A 247 -10.68 19.73 8.82
CA ALA A 247 -9.83 18.93 9.70
C ALA A 247 -10.70 17.84 10.35
N TRP A 248 -10.52 16.62 9.90
CA TRP A 248 -11.25 15.46 10.41
C TRP A 248 -10.59 14.91 11.68
N PRO A 249 -11.35 14.19 12.53
CA PRO A 249 -10.76 13.45 13.63
C PRO A 249 -9.68 12.50 13.15
N SER A 250 -8.62 12.32 13.94
CA SER A 250 -7.53 11.40 13.60
C SER A 250 -8.02 9.95 13.45
N GLY A 251 -7.29 9.12 12.68
CA GLY A 251 -7.63 7.71 12.48
C GLY A 251 -7.79 6.96 13.80
N THR A 252 -6.85 7.15 14.72
CA THR A 252 -6.90 6.55 16.07
C THR A 252 -8.18 6.95 16.81
N LEU A 253 -8.55 8.22 16.78
CA LEU A 253 -9.78 8.70 17.46
C LEU A 253 -11.04 8.10 16.84
N LEU A 254 -11.11 8.07 15.51
CA LEU A 254 -12.24 7.45 14.81
C LEU A 254 -12.37 5.96 15.16
N ALA A 255 -11.26 5.22 15.18
CA ALA A 255 -11.27 3.80 15.49
C ALA A 255 -11.68 3.47 16.93
N GLN A 256 -11.37 4.36 17.89
CA GLN A 256 -11.80 4.22 19.29
C GLN A 256 -13.32 4.29 19.50
N SER A 257 -14.07 4.70 18.48
CA SER A 257 -15.53 4.61 18.51
C SER A 257 -16.03 3.15 18.47
N PHE A 258 -15.22 2.22 17.93
CA PHE A 258 -15.60 0.84 17.63
C PHE A 258 -16.88 0.72 16.78
N ASP A 259 -17.21 1.78 16.03
CA ASP A 259 -18.40 1.83 15.17
C ASP A 259 -18.03 2.08 13.70
N PRO A 260 -18.03 1.04 12.85
CA PRO A 260 -17.72 1.18 11.42
C PRO A 260 -18.61 2.19 10.69
N LYS A 261 -19.84 2.42 11.16
CA LYS A 261 -20.74 3.39 10.55
C LYS A 261 -20.24 4.84 10.66
N ILE A 262 -19.52 5.15 11.74
CA ILE A 262 -18.91 6.47 11.90
C ILE A 262 -17.82 6.67 10.84
N LEU A 263 -17.02 5.64 10.56
CA LEU A 263 -15.98 5.65 9.55
C LEU A 263 -16.58 5.78 8.14
N GLU A 264 -17.66 5.06 7.85
CA GLU A 264 -18.39 5.15 6.59
C GLU A 264 -18.95 6.57 6.36
N LEU A 265 -19.55 7.17 7.40
CA LEU A 265 -20.06 8.55 7.33
C LEU A 265 -18.94 9.56 7.12
N ALA A 266 -17.81 9.42 7.81
CA ALA A 266 -16.64 10.27 7.61
C ALA A 266 -16.11 10.15 6.18
N GLY A 267 -15.94 8.93 5.68
CA GLY A 267 -15.52 8.67 4.31
C GLY A 267 -16.44 9.30 3.28
N LYS A 268 -17.76 9.18 3.45
CA LYS A 268 -18.76 9.79 2.57
C LYS A 268 -18.70 11.32 2.58
N ALA A 269 -18.47 11.93 3.73
CA ALA A 269 -18.37 13.37 3.85
C ALA A 269 -17.08 13.92 3.21
N ILE A 270 -15.95 13.23 3.41
CA ILE A 270 -14.68 13.55 2.75
C ILE A 270 -14.79 13.41 1.23
N ALA A 271 -15.47 12.37 0.74
CA ALA A 271 -15.71 12.17 -0.69
C ALA A 271 -16.42 13.36 -1.36
N LYS A 272 -17.35 14.01 -0.66
CA LYS A 272 -17.99 15.22 -1.13
C LYS A 272 -16.97 16.36 -1.28
N GLU A 273 -16.13 16.55 -0.28
CA GLU A 273 -15.07 17.57 -0.31
C GLU A 273 -14.05 17.30 -1.43
N MET A 274 -13.64 16.03 -1.63
CA MET A 274 -12.80 15.62 -2.78
C MET A 274 -13.43 16.05 -4.12
N LYS A 275 -14.72 15.77 -4.30
CA LYS A 275 -15.43 16.17 -5.52
C LYS A 275 -15.45 17.69 -5.72
N GLU A 276 -15.63 18.45 -4.65
CA GLU A 276 -15.66 19.91 -4.70
C GLU A 276 -14.31 20.53 -5.09
N VAL A 277 -13.19 19.90 -4.70
CA VAL A 277 -11.84 20.35 -5.07
C VAL A 277 -11.34 19.78 -6.41
N GLY A 278 -12.02 18.79 -6.97
CA GLY A 278 -11.60 18.12 -8.22
C GLY A 278 -10.58 17.00 -8.02
N ALA A 279 -10.48 16.44 -6.80
CA ALA A 279 -9.63 15.29 -6.51
C ALA A 279 -10.33 13.97 -6.86
N HIS A 280 -9.55 12.95 -7.24
CA HIS A 280 -10.06 11.65 -7.67
C HIS A 280 -9.77 10.53 -6.68
N ILE A 281 -8.54 10.47 -6.13
CA ILE A 281 -8.11 9.44 -5.19
C ILE A 281 -7.61 10.11 -3.92
N LEU A 282 -8.19 9.74 -2.77
CA LEU A 282 -7.67 10.10 -1.45
C LEU A 282 -6.59 9.10 -1.04
N LEU A 283 -5.41 9.60 -0.70
CA LEU A 283 -4.30 8.80 -0.16
C LEU A 283 -4.56 8.47 1.33
N ALA A 284 -5.65 7.79 1.57
CA ALA A 284 -6.16 7.33 2.86
C ALA A 284 -7.15 6.16 2.65
N PRO A 285 -7.36 5.34 3.71
CA PRO A 285 -6.83 5.46 5.06
C PRO A 285 -5.40 4.96 5.22
N GLY A 286 -4.67 5.52 6.18
CA GLY A 286 -3.49 4.88 6.74
C GLY A 286 -3.92 3.79 7.73
N MET A 287 -3.30 2.61 7.69
CA MET A 287 -3.79 1.47 8.49
C MET A 287 -2.71 0.54 9.02
N ASN A 288 -1.48 1.01 9.10
CA ASN A 288 -0.40 0.23 9.71
C ASN A 288 -0.65 0.00 11.20
N ILE A 289 -0.10 -1.08 11.73
CA ILE A 289 -0.29 -1.47 13.13
C ILE A 289 0.46 -0.53 14.08
N HIS A 290 -0.16 -0.11 15.18
CA HIS A 290 0.47 0.62 16.28
C HIS A 290 1.42 -0.31 17.06
N ARG A 291 2.56 -0.68 16.45
CA ARG A 291 3.56 -1.55 17.08
C ARG A 291 4.37 -0.80 18.14
N ASP A 292 4.86 0.37 17.77
CA ASP A 292 5.64 1.25 18.63
C ASP A 292 4.81 2.48 18.99
N PRO A 293 4.52 2.73 20.27
CA PRO A 293 3.78 3.91 20.71
C PRO A 293 4.48 5.23 20.37
N LEU A 294 5.78 5.22 20.10
CA LEU A 294 6.56 6.40 19.71
C LEU A 294 6.58 6.63 18.19
N CYS A 295 5.95 5.76 17.38
CA CYS A 295 5.85 5.99 15.95
C CYS A 295 5.07 7.29 15.65
N GLY A 296 5.72 8.22 14.95
CA GLY A 296 5.19 9.57 14.69
C GLY A 296 3.93 9.61 13.84
N ARG A 297 3.58 8.52 13.17
CA ARG A 297 2.39 8.40 12.30
C ARG A 297 1.23 7.62 12.92
N ASN A 298 1.33 7.17 14.18
CA ASN A 298 0.25 6.44 14.83
C ASN A 298 -1.08 7.21 14.85
N PHE A 299 -1.05 8.54 14.89
CA PHE A 299 -2.27 9.36 14.90
C PHE A 299 -3.15 9.14 13.67
N GLU A 300 -2.57 8.87 12.51
CA GLU A 300 -3.29 8.63 11.25
C GLU A 300 -3.69 7.16 11.04
N TYR A 301 -3.15 6.25 11.83
CA TYR A 301 -3.47 4.82 11.83
C TYR A 301 -4.59 4.51 12.83
N TYR A 302 -5.11 3.29 12.81
CA TYR A 302 -6.33 2.96 13.56
C TYR A 302 -6.06 2.28 14.90
N SER A 303 -5.27 1.20 14.92
CA SER A 303 -5.13 0.34 16.10
C SER A 303 -3.86 -0.51 16.06
N GLU A 304 -3.50 -1.09 17.21
CA GLU A 304 -2.56 -2.21 17.30
C GLU A 304 -3.19 -3.54 16.86
N ASP A 305 -4.53 -3.62 16.87
CA ASP A 305 -5.29 -4.80 16.49
C ASP A 305 -5.57 -4.79 14.98
N PRO A 306 -5.09 -5.80 14.22
CA PRO A 306 -5.29 -5.87 12.78
C PRO A 306 -6.77 -6.04 12.38
N LEU A 307 -7.60 -6.66 13.24
CA LEU A 307 -9.02 -6.79 12.98
C LEU A 307 -9.72 -5.43 13.04
N VAL A 308 -9.46 -4.65 14.09
CA VAL A 308 -9.99 -3.29 14.22
C VAL A 308 -9.51 -2.43 13.06
N SER A 309 -8.19 -2.44 12.78
CA SER A 309 -7.62 -1.65 11.68
C SER A 309 -8.25 -2.00 10.33
N GLY A 310 -8.43 -3.30 10.04
CA GLY A 310 -9.01 -3.75 8.77
C GLY A 310 -10.48 -3.37 8.60
N ILE A 311 -11.31 -3.60 9.63
CA ILE A 311 -12.75 -3.27 9.60
C ILE A 311 -12.97 -1.76 9.46
N MET A 312 -12.22 -0.96 10.22
CA MET A 312 -12.35 0.50 10.17
C MET A 312 -11.87 1.07 8.83
N ALA A 313 -10.77 0.54 8.30
CA ALA A 313 -10.27 0.92 6.96
C ALA A 313 -11.27 0.55 5.86
N ALA A 314 -11.83 -0.66 5.91
CA ALA A 314 -12.85 -1.09 4.96
C ALA A 314 -14.09 -0.19 4.98
N ALA A 315 -14.57 0.16 6.18
CA ALA A 315 -15.73 1.04 6.34
C ALA A 315 -15.46 2.45 5.79
N PHE A 316 -14.28 3.01 6.08
CA PHE A 316 -13.89 4.33 5.58
C PHE A 316 -13.76 4.34 4.05
N ALA A 317 -13.07 3.36 3.47
CA ALA A 317 -12.93 3.21 2.02
C ALA A 317 -14.28 3.02 1.33
N SER A 318 -15.16 2.18 1.89
CA SER A 318 -16.54 1.99 1.40
C SER A 318 -17.34 3.29 1.44
N GLY A 319 -17.20 4.08 2.50
CA GLY A 319 -17.85 5.39 2.63
C GLY A 319 -17.44 6.34 1.50
N ILE A 320 -16.16 6.38 1.14
CA ILE A 320 -15.65 7.18 0.04
C ILE A 320 -16.21 6.68 -1.30
N GLN A 321 -16.02 5.42 -1.60
CA GLN A 321 -16.31 4.85 -2.92
C GLN A 321 -17.80 4.73 -3.22
N ASN A 322 -18.61 4.41 -2.21
CA ASN A 322 -20.06 4.30 -2.35
C ASN A 322 -20.79 5.63 -2.15
N SER A 323 -20.06 6.75 -2.08
CA SER A 323 -20.63 8.09 -1.90
C SER A 323 -21.48 8.57 -3.07
N GLY A 324 -21.26 8.03 -4.27
CA GLY A 324 -21.86 8.48 -5.54
C GLY A 324 -21.14 9.67 -6.18
N PHE A 325 -19.98 10.11 -5.65
CA PHE A 325 -19.21 11.24 -6.19
C PHE A 325 -18.15 10.82 -7.21
N GLY A 326 -17.92 9.52 -7.43
CA GLY A 326 -16.95 9.01 -8.40
C GLY A 326 -15.49 9.20 -7.96
N VAL A 327 -15.23 9.11 -6.68
CA VAL A 327 -13.89 9.22 -6.07
C VAL A 327 -13.52 7.93 -5.35
N GLY A 328 -12.22 7.71 -5.13
CA GLY A 328 -11.70 6.47 -4.55
C GLY A 328 -10.79 6.66 -3.36
N ALA A 329 -10.58 5.57 -2.63
CA ALA A 329 -9.67 5.48 -1.49
C ALA A 329 -8.40 4.72 -1.88
N CYS A 330 -7.27 5.11 -1.27
CA CYS A 330 -6.00 4.43 -1.37
C CYS A 330 -5.55 3.98 0.02
N ILE A 331 -5.66 2.68 0.33
CA ILE A 331 -5.18 2.17 1.61
C ILE A 331 -3.65 2.14 1.64
N LYS A 332 -3.06 2.50 2.80
CA LYS A 332 -1.61 2.67 2.93
C LYS A 332 -1.12 2.37 4.35
N HIS A 333 0.15 2.05 4.55
CA HIS A 333 1.22 1.80 3.61
C HIS A 333 1.50 0.30 3.59
N PHE A 334 1.43 -0.30 2.44
CA PHE A 334 1.47 -1.75 2.24
C PHE A 334 2.91 -2.23 2.03
N ALA A 335 3.56 -2.85 3.06
CA ALA A 335 3.08 -3.13 4.38
C ALA A 335 4.19 -2.88 5.43
N ALA A 336 3.82 -3.03 6.71
CA ALA A 336 4.76 -3.00 7.84
C ALA A 336 5.51 -1.68 8.06
N ASN A 337 5.00 -0.53 7.61
CA ASN A 337 5.56 0.80 7.94
C ASN A 337 5.15 1.21 9.36
N ASN A 338 5.80 0.63 10.37
CA ASN A 338 5.42 0.76 11.78
C ASN A 338 6.36 1.64 12.59
N GLN A 339 7.35 2.24 11.96
CA GLN A 339 8.25 3.23 12.53
C GLN A 339 8.64 4.28 11.48
N GLU A 340 8.97 5.50 11.96
CA GLU A 340 9.40 6.58 11.09
C GLU A 340 10.93 6.74 11.03
N THR A 341 11.65 6.22 12.03
CA THR A 341 13.10 6.22 12.04
C THR A 341 13.63 5.36 10.90
N ASN A 342 14.42 5.95 10.01
CA ASN A 342 14.98 5.29 8.83
C ASN A 342 13.94 4.65 7.90
N ARG A 343 12.71 5.15 7.87
CA ARG A 343 11.57 4.56 7.16
C ARG A 343 11.84 4.22 5.69
N SER A 344 12.73 4.95 5.03
CA SER A 344 13.08 4.74 3.61
C SER A 344 14.03 3.57 3.36
N CYS A 345 14.62 2.98 4.41
CA CYS A 345 15.63 1.92 4.28
C CYS A 345 15.63 0.91 5.42
N VAL A 346 14.73 1.03 6.39
CA VAL A 346 14.61 0.02 7.47
C VAL A 346 14.15 -1.31 6.88
N ASP A 347 14.80 -2.40 7.29
CA ASP A 347 14.43 -3.76 6.92
C ASP A 347 13.71 -4.43 8.09
N GLU A 348 12.43 -4.69 7.91
CA GLU A 348 11.57 -5.34 8.92
C GLU A 348 11.64 -6.85 8.74
N TRP A 349 12.38 -7.52 9.63
CA TRP A 349 12.47 -8.98 9.63
C TRP A 349 11.26 -9.58 10.33
N ILE A 350 10.42 -10.27 9.58
CA ILE A 350 9.12 -10.74 10.06
C ILE A 350 8.92 -12.21 9.62
N GLY A 351 8.64 -13.10 10.59
CA GLY A 351 8.25 -14.49 10.31
C GLY A 351 6.89 -14.56 9.60
N GLN A 352 6.68 -15.62 8.84
CA GLN A 352 5.49 -15.81 7.98
C GLN A 352 4.18 -15.67 8.73
N ARG A 353 4.06 -16.32 9.88
CA ARG A 353 2.86 -16.26 10.70
C ARG A 353 2.56 -14.84 11.16
N THR A 354 3.55 -14.15 11.71
CA THR A 354 3.41 -12.77 12.17
C THR A 354 3.09 -11.82 11.02
N LEU A 355 3.75 -12.00 9.87
CA LEU A 355 3.50 -11.22 8.66
C LEU A 355 2.02 -11.33 8.24
N ARG A 356 1.50 -12.57 8.14
CA ARG A 356 0.14 -12.83 7.67
C ARG A 356 -0.95 -12.49 8.69
N GLU A 357 -0.73 -12.80 9.98
CA GLU A 357 -1.76 -12.63 11.02
C GLU A 357 -1.82 -11.22 11.59
N ILE A 358 -0.73 -10.46 11.55
CA ILE A 358 -0.64 -9.11 12.12
C ILE A 358 -0.51 -8.05 11.04
N TYR A 359 0.60 -8.04 10.29
CA TYR A 359 0.93 -6.91 9.41
C TYR A 359 0.11 -6.87 8.12
N LEU A 360 -0.29 -8.01 7.60
CA LEU A 360 -1.08 -8.13 6.38
C LEU A 360 -2.58 -8.32 6.63
N ARG A 361 -2.96 -8.82 7.81
CA ARG A 361 -4.36 -9.16 8.10
C ARG A 361 -5.31 -7.99 7.95
N GLY A 362 -4.95 -6.81 8.42
CA GLY A 362 -5.76 -5.61 8.25
C GLY A 362 -5.98 -5.25 6.77
N PHE A 363 -4.93 -5.32 5.96
CA PHE A 363 -5.01 -5.08 4.52
C PHE A 363 -5.87 -6.12 3.81
N GLU A 364 -5.73 -7.41 4.17
CA GLU A 364 -6.59 -8.47 3.64
C GLU A 364 -8.07 -8.18 3.87
N ILE A 365 -8.43 -7.79 5.10
CA ILE A 365 -9.81 -7.45 5.46
C ILE A 365 -10.28 -6.24 4.62
N ALA A 366 -9.48 -5.18 4.57
CA ALA A 366 -9.83 -3.97 3.83
C ALA A 366 -10.03 -4.26 2.33
N VAL A 367 -9.16 -5.05 1.71
CA VAL A 367 -9.29 -5.44 0.30
C VAL A 367 -10.55 -6.27 0.08
N ARG A 368 -10.78 -7.32 0.89
CA ARG A 368 -11.91 -8.24 0.69
C ARG A 368 -13.26 -7.57 0.93
N ASP A 369 -13.35 -6.67 1.90
CA ASP A 369 -14.60 -6.08 2.33
C ASP A 369 -14.97 -4.79 1.57
N SER A 370 -13.96 -4.04 1.04
CA SER A 370 -14.24 -2.77 0.37
C SER A 370 -13.72 -2.66 -1.05
N GLN A 371 -12.79 -3.54 -1.50
CA GLN A 371 -12.11 -3.39 -2.78
C GLN A 371 -11.69 -1.93 -3.02
N PRO A 372 -10.74 -1.40 -2.23
CA PRO A 372 -10.32 -0.01 -2.36
C PRO A 372 -9.82 0.26 -3.78
N LEU A 373 -10.01 1.49 -4.28
CA LEU A 373 -9.59 1.83 -5.65
C LEU A 373 -8.08 1.70 -5.81
N ALA A 374 -7.31 1.97 -4.74
CA ALA A 374 -5.87 1.86 -4.78
C ALA A 374 -5.28 1.28 -3.49
N ILE A 375 -4.06 0.75 -3.63
CA ILE A 375 -3.14 0.39 -2.54
C ILE A 375 -1.84 1.15 -2.78
N MET A 376 -1.26 1.73 -1.72
CA MET A 376 0.06 2.35 -1.76
C MET A 376 1.05 1.46 -1.01
N THR A 377 2.14 1.05 -1.68
CA THR A 377 3.24 0.33 -1.05
C THR A 377 4.00 1.23 -0.06
N SER A 378 4.76 0.64 0.83
CA SER A 378 5.49 1.39 1.86
C SER A 378 6.95 1.65 1.48
N TYR A 379 7.65 2.47 2.27
CA TYR A 379 9.07 2.79 2.03
C TYR A 379 10.04 1.71 2.49
N ASN A 380 9.69 0.96 3.55
CA ASN A 380 10.56 0.00 4.21
C ASN A 380 10.77 -1.26 3.36
N LEU A 381 11.78 -2.01 3.75
CA LEU A 381 11.96 -3.38 3.28
C LEU A 381 11.23 -4.36 4.21
N ILE A 382 10.88 -5.51 3.70
CA ILE A 382 10.47 -6.68 4.47
C ILE A 382 11.37 -7.84 4.06
N ASN A 383 12.08 -8.39 5.02
CA ASN A 383 12.97 -9.55 4.80
C ASN A 383 13.97 -9.32 3.65
N GLY A 384 14.52 -8.11 3.57
CA GLY A 384 15.52 -7.71 2.58
C GLY A 384 14.97 -7.18 1.25
N ILE A 385 13.64 -7.18 1.05
CA ILE A 385 13.02 -6.77 -0.22
C ILE A 385 12.21 -5.48 -0.01
N PRO A 386 12.47 -4.39 -0.77
CA PRO A 386 11.61 -3.22 -0.75
C PRO A 386 10.17 -3.60 -1.08
N THR A 387 9.21 -3.11 -0.31
CA THR A 387 7.80 -3.51 -0.47
C THR A 387 7.26 -3.20 -1.85
N ALA A 388 7.67 -2.09 -2.46
CA ALA A 388 7.28 -1.75 -3.82
C ALA A 388 7.88 -2.69 -4.88
N ASP A 389 9.05 -3.30 -4.64
CA ASP A 389 9.70 -4.24 -5.54
C ASP A 389 9.28 -5.70 -5.28
N SER A 390 8.37 -5.92 -4.32
CA SER A 390 7.96 -7.24 -3.91
C SER A 390 6.83 -7.81 -4.78
N TYR A 391 7.17 -8.71 -5.70
CA TYR A 391 6.20 -9.49 -6.47
C TYR A 391 5.27 -10.29 -5.55
N ASP A 392 5.80 -10.84 -4.44
CA ASP A 392 5.03 -11.58 -3.46
C ASP A 392 3.90 -10.74 -2.85
N LEU A 393 4.18 -9.48 -2.49
CA LEU A 393 3.16 -8.60 -1.92
C LEU A 393 2.18 -8.10 -2.98
N CYS A 394 2.71 -7.52 -4.06
CA CYS A 394 1.86 -6.78 -5.01
C CYS A 394 1.09 -7.73 -5.92
N THR A 395 1.73 -8.77 -6.45
CA THR A 395 1.11 -9.67 -7.42
C THR A 395 0.60 -10.95 -6.77
N ALA A 396 1.46 -11.74 -6.14
CA ALA A 396 1.05 -13.04 -5.62
C ALA A 396 -0.02 -12.92 -4.52
N LEU A 397 0.18 -12.03 -3.56
CA LEU A 397 -0.73 -11.84 -2.44
C LEU A 397 -1.91 -10.94 -2.80
N ALA A 398 -1.66 -9.66 -3.09
CA ALA A 398 -2.75 -8.72 -3.28
C ALA A 398 -3.65 -9.11 -4.47
N ARG A 399 -3.08 -9.31 -5.64
CA ARG A 399 -3.86 -9.66 -6.85
C ARG A 399 -4.24 -11.14 -6.88
N GLY A 400 -3.29 -12.03 -6.59
CA GLY A 400 -3.49 -13.48 -6.67
C GLY A 400 -4.37 -14.02 -5.56
N GLU A 401 -3.98 -13.86 -4.30
CA GLU A 401 -4.67 -14.46 -3.15
C GLU A 401 -5.92 -13.63 -2.73
N TRP A 402 -5.78 -12.31 -2.62
CA TRP A 402 -6.89 -11.44 -2.17
C TRP A 402 -7.83 -10.98 -3.29
N LYS A 403 -7.46 -11.20 -4.55
CA LYS A 403 -8.23 -10.78 -5.73
C LYS A 403 -8.42 -9.25 -5.79
N PHE A 404 -7.38 -8.51 -5.42
CA PHE A 404 -7.37 -7.08 -5.56
C PHE A 404 -7.36 -6.66 -7.04
N ASN A 405 -8.31 -5.82 -7.44
CA ASN A 405 -8.52 -5.43 -8.82
C ASN A 405 -8.21 -3.95 -9.11
N GLY A 406 -7.77 -3.22 -8.07
CA GLY A 406 -7.50 -1.79 -8.17
C GLY A 406 -6.07 -1.46 -8.57
N LEU A 407 -5.72 -0.20 -8.46
CA LEU A 407 -4.41 0.36 -8.74
C LEU A 407 -3.44 0.09 -7.58
N ILE A 408 -2.24 -0.38 -7.85
CA ILE A 408 -1.14 -0.39 -6.87
C ILE A 408 -0.16 0.72 -7.24
N MET A 409 0.17 1.58 -6.27
CA MET A 409 1.11 2.67 -6.48
C MET A 409 2.24 2.65 -5.45
N THR A 410 3.38 3.23 -5.79
CA THR A 410 4.45 3.45 -4.82
C THR A 410 4.10 4.61 -3.90
N ASP A 411 4.59 4.58 -2.66
CA ASP A 411 4.74 5.82 -1.88
C ASP A 411 5.76 6.74 -2.57
N TRP A 412 5.77 8.04 -2.22
CA TRP A 412 6.58 9.06 -2.90
C TRP A 412 8.06 8.70 -2.87
N ASN A 413 8.66 8.56 -4.04
CA ASN A 413 10.03 8.09 -4.26
C ASN A 413 10.25 6.58 -4.11
N GLY A 414 9.32 5.83 -3.55
CA GLY A 414 9.45 4.38 -3.38
C GLY A 414 10.52 3.89 -2.41
N GLY A 415 11.10 4.77 -1.58
CA GLY A 415 12.18 4.39 -0.66
C GLY A 415 13.42 3.86 -1.40
N SER A 416 13.81 2.62 -1.10
CA SER A 416 14.95 1.92 -1.73
C SER A 416 14.57 1.17 -3.01
N SER A 417 13.33 1.30 -3.49
CA SER A 417 12.83 0.57 -4.67
C SER A 417 13.29 1.19 -5.99
N SER A 418 13.21 0.41 -7.06
CA SER A 418 13.45 0.86 -8.41
C SER A 418 12.16 0.84 -9.25
N ALA A 419 12.00 1.79 -10.19
CA ALA A 419 10.77 1.87 -10.99
C ALA A 419 10.52 0.62 -11.83
N SER A 420 11.56 0.04 -12.42
CA SER A 420 11.45 -1.18 -13.22
C SER A 420 11.07 -2.41 -12.39
N LYS A 421 11.69 -2.60 -11.21
CA LYS A 421 11.35 -3.70 -10.31
C LYS A 421 9.96 -3.52 -9.71
N SER A 422 9.60 -2.28 -9.32
CA SER A 422 8.26 -1.98 -8.80
C SER A 422 7.18 -2.27 -9.84
N MET A 423 7.40 -1.90 -11.10
CA MET A 423 6.47 -2.22 -12.20
C MET A 423 6.33 -3.73 -12.40
N TYR A 424 7.46 -4.47 -12.43
CA TYR A 424 7.43 -5.93 -12.52
C TYR A 424 6.70 -6.56 -11.33
N ALA A 425 6.93 -6.05 -10.13
CA ALA A 425 6.26 -6.52 -8.93
C ALA A 425 4.74 -6.33 -8.96
N GLY A 426 4.23 -5.48 -9.85
CA GLY A 426 2.79 -5.24 -10.03
C GLY A 426 2.31 -3.87 -9.58
N ASN A 427 3.21 -2.89 -9.39
CA ASN A 427 2.80 -1.50 -9.27
C ASN A 427 2.37 -0.96 -10.63
N ASP A 428 1.24 -0.30 -10.67
CA ASP A 428 0.69 0.32 -11.87
C ASP A 428 1.13 1.78 -11.99
N LEU A 429 1.49 2.41 -10.87
CA LEU A 429 1.82 3.83 -10.82
C LEU A 429 3.01 4.12 -9.91
N ILE A 430 4.07 4.63 -10.50
CA ILE A 430 5.27 5.07 -9.78
C ILE A 430 5.12 6.55 -9.39
N MET A 431 5.12 6.85 -8.10
CA MET A 431 4.93 8.20 -7.58
C MET A 431 6.14 8.73 -6.80
N PRO A 432 6.49 10.00 -6.97
CA PRO A 432 6.30 10.73 -8.21
C PRO A 432 7.19 10.14 -9.31
N GLY A 433 6.71 10.09 -10.52
CA GLY A 433 7.45 9.53 -11.65
C GLY A 433 8.60 10.44 -12.12
N GLY A 434 8.48 10.95 -13.32
CA GLY A 434 9.44 11.85 -13.95
C GLY A 434 10.36 11.12 -14.94
N ASN A 435 11.11 11.89 -15.71
CA ASN A 435 11.90 11.39 -16.84
C ASN A 435 12.89 10.28 -16.47
N THR A 436 13.47 10.34 -15.26
CA THR A 436 14.42 9.32 -14.80
C THR A 436 13.73 7.96 -14.62
N LYS A 437 12.54 7.94 -14.00
CA LYS A 437 11.78 6.73 -13.78
C LYS A 437 11.25 6.15 -15.11
N VAL A 438 10.76 7.01 -16.01
CA VAL A 438 10.36 6.60 -17.37
C VAL A 438 11.53 5.94 -18.11
N ARG A 439 12.72 6.53 -18.07
CA ARG A 439 13.91 5.95 -18.72
C ARG A 439 14.33 4.60 -18.10
N GLU A 440 14.27 4.49 -16.79
CA GLU A 440 14.54 3.23 -16.08
C GLU A 440 13.61 2.10 -16.55
N ILE A 441 12.31 2.38 -16.65
CA ILE A 441 11.32 1.44 -17.18
C ILE A 441 11.62 1.08 -18.63
N LEU A 442 11.92 2.07 -19.47
CA LEU A 442 12.24 1.84 -20.88
C LEU A 442 13.48 0.95 -21.08
N LEU A 443 14.52 1.13 -20.27
CA LEU A 443 15.70 0.28 -20.30
C LEU A 443 15.36 -1.17 -19.99
N ALA A 444 14.53 -1.39 -18.96
CA ALA A 444 14.06 -2.72 -18.59
C ALA A 444 13.22 -3.35 -19.71
N VAL A 445 12.28 -2.60 -20.28
CA VAL A 445 11.42 -3.07 -21.38
C VAL A 445 12.22 -3.42 -22.63
N LYS A 446 13.25 -2.64 -22.95
CA LYS A 446 14.13 -2.91 -24.12
C LYS A 446 15.16 -4.00 -23.85
N GLN A 447 15.11 -4.67 -22.71
CA GLN A 447 16.04 -5.73 -22.30
C GLN A 447 17.52 -5.31 -22.41
N MET A 448 17.80 -4.04 -22.18
CA MET A 448 19.16 -3.60 -22.02
C MET A 448 19.66 -4.20 -20.71
N GLU A 449 20.65 -5.10 -20.78
CA GLU A 449 21.18 -5.83 -19.62
C GLU A 449 21.53 -4.84 -18.50
N PRO A 450 20.78 -4.86 -17.40
CA PRO A 450 21.16 -4.06 -16.25
C PRO A 450 22.45 -4.64 -15.67
N VAL A 451 23.41 -3.78 -15.37
CA VAL A 451 24.64 -4.19 -14.69
C VAL A 451 24.33 -4.21 -13.19
N PHE A 452 24.51 -5.36 -12.56
CA PHE A 452 24.31 -5.55 -11.13
C PHE A 452 25.62 -5.41 -10.36
N ASP A 453 25.54 -4.93 -9.13
CA ASP A 453 26.64 -5.00 -8.18
C ASP A 453 26.75 -6.42 -7.58
N ASP A 454 27.80 -6.62 -6.76
CA ASP A 454 28.05 -7.89 -6.07
C ASP A 454 26.91 -8.31 -5.09
N LYS A 455 25.96 -7.44 -4.85
CA LYS A 455 24.76 -7.69 -4.01
C LYS A 455 23.49 -7.89 -4.84
N GLY A 456 23.58 -7.92 -6.17
CA GLY A 456 22.43 -8.06 -7.05
C GLY A 456 21.60 -6.78 -7.22
N GLN A 457 22.13 -5.61 -6.84
CA GLN A 457 21.47 -4.33 -7.08
C GLN A 457 21.88 -3.78 -8.46
N ILE A 458 20.90 -3.19 -9.16
CA ILE A 458 21.20 -2.55 -10.45
C ILE A 458 22.20 -1.42 -10.24
N LEU A 459 23.37 -1.55 -10.86
CA LEU A 459 24.34 -0.46 -10.93
C LEU A 459 23.84 0.56 -11.96
N PHE A 460 23.03 1.49 -11.49
CA PHE A 460 22.50 2.57 -12.30
C PHE A 460 23.59 3.30 -13.09
N SER A 461 24.79 3.44 -12.54
CA SER A 461 25.92 4.11 -13.18
C SER A 461 26.27 3.55 -14.56
N LYS A 462 26.34 2.23 -14.74
CA LYS A 462 26.71 1.65 -16.03
C LYS A 462 25.58 1.64 -17.04
N VAL A 463 24.32 1.55 -16.59
CA VAL A 463 23.14 1.67 -17.45
C VAL A 463 23.02 3.10 -17.95
N TYR A 464 23.33 4.08 -17.13
CA TYR A 464 23.26 5.49 -17.46
C TYR A 464 24.44 5.99 -18.30
N GLU A 465 25.64 5.41 -18.19
CA GLU A 465 26.78 5.73 -19.03
C GLU A 465 26.51 5.52 -20.54
N GLN A 466 25.51 4.75 -20.88
CA GLN A 466 25.05 4.51 -22.25
C GLN A 466 24.03 5.52 -22.76
N LEU A 467 23.56 6.46 -21.93
CA LEU A 467 22.56 7.45 -22.29
C LEU A 467 23.18 8.82 -22.51
N PRO A 468 22.89 9.52 -23.64
CA PRO A 468 23.59 10.76 -24.07
C PRO A 468 23.37 11.99 -23.16
N PHE A 469 22.52 11.91 -22.12
CA PHE A 469 22.24 13.03 -21.21
C PHE A 469 22.67 12.79 -19.77
N TYR A 470 23.55 11.81 -19.55
CA TYR A 470 23.92 11.36 -18.23
C TYR A 470 24.85 12.31 -17.46
N GLU A 471 25.74 13.01 -18.15
CA GLU A 471 26.76 13.85 -17.52
C GLU A 471 26.15 15.01 -16.70
N GLU A 472 25.03 15.58 -17.12
CA GLU A 472 24.45 16.76 -16.48
C GLU A 472 23.73 16.45 -15.16
N TYR A 473 23.13 15.26 -15.05
CA TYR A 473 22.36 14.87 -13.86
C TYR A 473 23.22 14.17 -12.81
N TRP A 474 24.26 13.48 -13.23
CA TRP A 474 25.13 12.67 -12.37
C TRP A 474 26.14 13.48 -11.58
N ASN A 475 26.48 14.64 -12.05
CA ASN A 475 27.33 15.55 -11.31
C ASN A 475 26.69 16.08 -10.02
N SER A 476 25.37 15.88 -9.84
CA SER A 476 24.66 16.28 -8.63
C SER A 476 24.55 15.19 -7.52
N PHE A 477 24.83 13.90 -7.83
CA PHE A 477 24.65 12.80 -6.88
C PHE A 477 25.73 11.69 -7.01
N HIS A 478 27.00 12.00 -6.84
CA HIS A 478 28.04 10.96 -6.81
C HIS A 478 28.43 10.59 -5.39
N LEU A 479 28.11 9.35 -4.99
CA LEU A 479 28.83 8.67 -3.92
C LEU A 479 30.05 7.97 -4.54
N LYS A 480 31.24 8.51 -4.39
CA LYS A 480 32.48 7.80 -4.69
C LYS A 480 32.96 7.11 -3.44
N ALA A 481 32.91 5.76 -3.44
CA ALA A 481 33.69 4.96 -2.51
C ALA A 481 35.14 4.90 -3.02
N ASP A 482 36.07 5.55 -2.34
CA ASP A 482 37.49 5.57 -2.74
C ASP A 482 38.34 4.46 -2.09
N GLY A 483 37.74 3.35 -1.75
CA GLY A 483 38.40 2.14 -1.19
C GLY A 483 39.03 2.32 0.19
N LYS A 484 38.79 3.43 0.89
CA LYS A 484 39.31 3.73 2.22
C LYS A 484 38.23 4.29 3.15
N GLU A 485 37.12 3.56 3.36
CA GLU A 485 36.09 3.89 4.34
C GLU A 485 35.48 5.31 4.27
N ARG A 486 35.60 6.00 3.13
CA ARG A 486 35.02 7.33 2.90
C ARG A 486 34.04 7.30 1.73
N CYS A 487 32.79 7.62 2.01
CA CYS A 487 31.80 7.92 0.97
C CYS A 487 31.70 9.44 0.83
N THR A 488 31.83 9.96 -0.38
CA THR A 488 31.65 11.38 -0.65
C THR A 488 30.47 11.57 -1.59
N ALA A 489 29.48 12.35 -1.16
CA ALA A 489 28.36 12.77 -2.00
C ALA A 489 28.56 14.22 -2.41
N VAL A 490 28.36 14.55 -3.67
CA VAL A 490 28.26 15.93 -4.14
C VAL A 490 26.81 16.32 -4.06
N LEU A 491 26.47 17.21 -3.13
CA LEU A 491 25.15 17.81 -3.00
C LEU A 491 25.01 18.98 -3.97
N GLY A 492 23.79 19.33 -4.40
CA GLY A 492 23.56 20.47 -5.31
C GLY A 492 24.28 21.76 -4.83
N GLU A 493 24.64 22.67 -5.74
CA GLU A 493 25.39 23.91 -5.50
C GLU A 493 26.87 23.73 -5.11
N GLY A 494 27.48 22.56 -5.35
CA GLY A 494 28.90 22.35 -5.10
C GLY A 494 29.26 21.93 -3.66
N HIS A 495 28.29 21.75 -2.79
CA HIS A 495 28.51 21.21 -1.46
C HIS A 495 28.88 19.73 -1.50
N ARG A 496 29.80 19.30 -0.66
CA ARG A 496 30.26 17.93 -0.55
C ARG A 496 29.91 17.35 0.81
N ALA A 497 29.21 16.22 0.80
CA ALA A 497 29.07 15.41 2.01
C ALA A 497 30.07 14.26 1.98
N SER A 498 30.71 13.98 3.09
CA SER A 498 31.60 12.84 3.29
C SER A 498 31.24 12.11 4.58
N VAL A 499 31.42 10.79 4.58
CA VAL A 499 31.28 9.98 5.79
C VAL A 499 32.66 9.59 6.28
N GLU A 500 32.97 9.95 7.54
CA GLU A 500 34.21 9.61 8.20
C GLU A 500 33.90 8.83 9.49
N GLY A 501 34.00 7.50 9.43
CA GLY A 501 33.54 6.61 10.50
C GLY A 501 32.02 6.71 10.66
N GLU A 502 31.54 7.02 11.87
CA GLU A 502 30.12 7.22 12.17
C GLU A 502 29.64 8.68 12.00
N ARG A 503 30.47 9.56 11.43
CA ARG A 503 30.15 10.98 11.31
C ARG A 503 29.91 11.37 9.86
N ILE A 504 28.85 12.14 9.63
CA ILE A 504 28.59 12.81 8.37
C ILE A 504 29.21 14.21 8.44
N LEU A 505 30.01 14.54 7.46
CA LEU A 505 30.62 15.87 7.31
C LEU A 505 30.04 16.50 6.03
N VAL A 506 29.59 17.75 6.12
CA VAL A 506 29.24 18.56 4.94
C VAL A 506 30.28 19.67 4.84
N ASP A 507 30.97 19.75 3.69
CA ASP A 507 32.10 20.67 3.46
C ASP A 507 33.20 20.54 4.55
N ASN A 508 33.42 19.32 5.05
CA ASN A 508 34.33 19.00 6.16
C ASN A 508 33.93 19.53 7.54
N ALA A 509 32.71 20.01 7.73
CA ALA A 509 32.14 20.35 9.01
C ALA A 509 31.16 19.23 9.48
N PRO A 510 31.17 18.86 10.77
CA PRO A 510 30.22 17.86 11.29
C PRO A 510 28.80 18.42 11.27
N VAL A 511 27.85 17.59 10.81
CA VAL A 511 26.40 17.85 10.82
C VAL A 511 25.76 17.19 12.01
#